data_9838d5df51c823c61680f39e050222ee
#
_entry.id   9838d5df51c823c61680f39e050222ee
#
_cell.length_a   1.000
_cell.length_b   1.000
_cell.length_c   1.000
_cell.angle_alpha   90.00
_cell.angle_beta   90.00
_cell.angle_gamma   90.00
#
_symmetry.space_group_name_H-M   'P 1'
#
loop_
_entity.id
_entity.type
_entity.pdbx_description
1 polymer ?
#
loop_
_entity_poly.entity_id
_entity_poly.type
_entity_poly.pdbx_seq_one_letter_code
_entity_poly.pdbx_strand_id
1 'polypeptide(L)'
;MQNQQPSTLKEIRVHGTQDFPCAFYQTGTRIKGNMVKHHWHEEVELLYFSGGEFCLEVNMERFNISEECFYFINPGELHSISVEKNGGCVENAVVFHMDMLSLSLIHI
;
A
#
# COMPACT_ATOMS: atom_id res chain seq x y z
N MET A 1 16.92 -9.74 12.74
CA MET A 1 16.00 -10.88 12.53
C MET A 1 14.78 -10.38 11.80
N GLN A 2 14.45 -11.03 10.71
CA GLN A 2 13.27 -10.62 9.94
C GLN A 2 12.01 -11.15 10.59
N ASN A 3 11.00 -10.31 10.68
CA ASN A 3 9.68 -10.75 11.09
C ASN A 3 9.10 -11.60 9.97
N GLN A 4 8.68 -12.82 10.31
CA GLN A 4 7.98 -13.65 9.37
C GLN A 4 6.49 -13.32 9.41
N GLN A 5 5.98 -12.86 8.30
CA GLN A 5 4.55 -12.56 8.18
C GLN A 5 3.78 -13.83 7.84
N PRO A 6 2.52 -13.94 8.30
CA PRO A 6 1.71 -15.10 7.99
C PRO A 6 1.53 -15.28 6.49
N SER A 7 1.81 -16.47 5.99
CA SER A 7 1.67 -16.76 4.56
C SER A 7 0.22 -16.67 4.08
N THR A 8 -0.75 -16.89 4.99
CA THR A 8 -2.17 -16.76 4.68
C THR A 8 -2.61 -15.33 4.36
N LEU A 9 -1.82 -14.34 4.78
CA LEU A 9 -2.09 -12.93 4.50
C LEU A 9 -1.28 -12.39 3.34
N LYS A 10 -0.48 -13.23 2.68
CA LYS A 10 0.22 -12.83 1.48
C LYS A 10 -0.78 -12.58 0.36
N GLU A 11 -0.67 -11.42 -0.26
CA GLU A 11 -1.49 -11.09 -1.41
C GLU A 11 -1.14 -11.99 -2.58
N ILE A 12 -2.16 -12.57 -3.24
CA ILE A 12 -1.97 -13.43 -4.40
C ILE A 12 -2.13 -12.68 -5.72
N ARG A 13 -2.45 -11.39 -5.64
CA ARG A 13 -2.65 -10.54 -6.80
C ARG A 13 -1.31 -10.23 -7.47
N VAL A 14 -1.26 -10.32 -8.80
CA VAL A 14 -0.10 -9.90 -9.57
C VAL A 14 -0.27 -8.43 -9.96
N HIS A 15 0.77 -7.63 -9.71
CA HIS A 15 0.78 -6.21 -10.02
C HIS A 15 1.61 -5.95 -11.27
N GLY A 16 0.93 -5.47 -12.32
CA GLY A 16 1.61 -5.21 -13.59
C GLY A 16 1.87 -6.49 -14.39
N THR A 17 2.89 -6.42 -15.23
CA THR A 17 3.30 -7.53 -16.09
C THR A 17 4.75 -7.88 -15.84
N GLN A 18 5.23 -8.99 -16.39
CA GLN A 18 6.63 -9.37 -16.27
C GLN A 18 7.56 -8.32 -16.85
N ASP A 19 7.17 -7.70 -17.98
CA ASP A 19 7.98 -6.66 -18.63
C ASP A 19 7.84 -5.30 -17.95
N PHE A 20 6.71 -5.07 -17.30
CA PHE A 20 6.44 -3.83 -16.57
C PHE A 20 5.78 -4.16 -15.25
N PRO A 21 6.54 -4.59 -14.23
CA PRO A 21 5.99 -5.01 -12.94
C PRO A 21 5.63 -3.82 -12.05
N CYS A 22 4.70 -3.01 -12.52
CA CYS A 22 4.21 -1.82 -11.83
C CYS A 22 2.72 -1.66 -12.09
N ALA A 23 1.98 -1.23 -11.09
CA ALA A 23 0.55 -0.99 -11.23
C ALA A 23 0.14 0.23 -10.41
N PHE A 24 -0.88 0.93 -10.89
CA PHE A 24 -1.46 2.09 -10.24
C PHE A 24 -2.88 1.75 -9.81
N TYR A 25 -3.23 2.14 -8.59
CA TYR A 25 -4.56 1.93 -8.06
C TYR A 25 -5.09 3.22 -7.46
N GLN A 26 -6.40 3.43 -7.60
CA GLN A 26 -7.09 4.47 -6.88
C GLN A 26 -8.27 3.84 -6.17
N THR A 27 -8.35 4.03 -4.87
CA THR A 27 -9.41 3.49 -4.05
C THR A 27 -10.13 4.64 -3.35
N GLY A 28 -11.45 4.64 -3.44
CA GLY A 28 -12.27 5.64 -2.75
C GLY A 28 -13.39 4.98 -2.01
N THR A 29 -13.83 5.61 -0.93
CA THR A 29 -15.00 5.15 -0.20
C THR A 29 -15.67 6.35 0.48
N ARG A 30 -16.96 6.21 0.76
CA ARG A 30 -17.73 7.18 1.53
C ARG A 30 -18.18 6.63 2.88
N ILE A 31 -17.85 5.39 3.15
CA ILE A 31 -18.31 4.68 4.35
C ILE A 31 -17.09 4.30 5.19
N LYS A 32 -17.18 4.56 6.49
CA LYS A 32 -16.11 4.16 7.42
C LYS A 32 -15.99 2.64 7.45
N GLY A 33 -14.80 2.15 7.75
CA GLY A 33 -14.51 0.72 7.85
C GLY A 33 -13.22 0.37 7.13
N ASN A 34 -13.00 -0.92 6.94
CA ASN A 34 -11.80 -1.39 6.24
C ASN A 34 -11.88 -1.07 4.76
N MET A 35 -10.91 -0.30 4.29
CA MET A 35 -10.73 -0.02 2.87
C MET A 35 -9.81 -1.06 2.24
N VAL A 36 -8.72 -1.40 2.93
CA VAL A 36 -7.76 -2.42 2.52
C VAL A 36 -7.51 -3.31 3.72
N LYS A 37 -7.83 -4.61 3.58
CA LYS A 37 -7.62 -5.58 4.65
C LYS A 37 -6.14 -5.86 4.85
N HIS A 38 -5.77 -6.34 6.03
CA HIS A 38 -4.40 -6.73 6.33
C HIS A 38 -3.86 -7.70 5.28
N HIS A 39 -2.74 -7.33 4.67
CA HIS A 39 -2.06 -8.17 3.69
C HIS A 39 -0.59 -7.75 3.59
N TRP A 40 0.21 -8.56 2.95
CA TRP A 40 1.58 -8.23 2.61
C TRP A 40 1.93 -8.76 1.22
N HIS A 41 2.94 -8.17 0.62
CA HIS A 41 3.44 -8.58 -0.69
C HIS A 41 4.93 -8.26 -0.78
N GLU A 42 5.56 -8.79 -1.81
CA GLU A 42 7.01 -8.62 -2.01
C GLU A 42 7.35 -7.33 -2.77
N GLU A 43 6.34 -6.69 -3.33
CA GLU A 43 6.50 -5.41 -4.02
C GLU A 43 6.61 -4.26 -3.03
N VAL A 44 7.17 -3.16 -3.51
CA VAL A 44 7.16 -1.87 -2.82
C VAL A 44 5.87 -1.16 -3.15
N GLU A 45 5.33 -0.45 -2.19
CA GLU A 45 4.11 0.33 -2.41
C GLU A 45 4.31 1.76 -1.93
N LEU A 46 3.97 2.72 -2.79
CA LEU A 46 3.90 4.13 -2.42
C LEU A 46 2.43 4.53 -2.35
N LEU A 47 1.99 4.90 -1.16
CA LEU A 47 0.64 5.36 -0.91
C LEU A 47 0.59 6.88 -0.95
N TYR A 48 -0.48 7.42 -1.52
CA TYR A 48 -0.76 8.85 -1.50
C TYR A 48 -2.19 9.06 -1.00
N PHE A 49 -2.29 9.71 0.16
CA PHE A 49 -3.57 10.03 0.78
C PHE A 49 -3.91 11.48 0.45
N SER A 50 -5.01 11.71 -0.25
CA SER A 50 -5.35 13.05 -0.73
C SER A 50 -6.67 13.61 -0.20
N GLY A 51 -7.42 12.82 0.55
CA GLY A 51 -8.67 13.31 1.11
C GLY A 51 -9.27 12.32 2.08
N GLY A 52 -9.74 12.82 3.22
CA GLY A 52 -10.38 12.03 4.24
C GLY A 52 -9.49 11.76 5.45
N GLU A 53 -9.99 10.96 6.35
CA GLU A 53 -9.26 10.53 7.55
C GLU A 53 -9.07 9.02 7.50
N PHE A 54 -7.82 8.60 7.53
CA PHE A 54 -7.44 7.20 7.42
C PHE A 54 -6.70 6.74 8.66
N CYS A 55 -6.79 5.44 8.92
CA CYS A 55 -5.86 4.77 9.81
C CYS A 55 -5.07 3.77 8.99
N LEU A 56 -3.77 4.01 8.88
CA LEU A 56 -2.82 3.10 8.26
C LEU A 56 -2.18 2.27 9.36
N GLU A 57 -2.16 0.96 9.19
CA GLU A 57 -1.51 0.06 10.12
C GLU A 57 -0.40 -0.68 9.39
N VAL A 58 0.82 -0.58 9.90
CA VAL A 58 1.98 -1.23 9.30
C VAL A 58 2.70 -2.00 10.39
N ASN A 59 2.77 -3.32 10.26
CA ASN A 59 3.39 -4.21 11.24
C ASN A 59 2.92 -3.90 12.68
N MET A 60 1.61 -3.77 12.86
CA MET A 60 0.95 -3.50 14.15
C MET A 60 1.11 -2.06 14.65
N GLU A 61 1.83 -1.21 13.97
CA GLU A 61 1.95 0.21 14.31
C GLU A 61 0.89 1.01 13.57
N ARG A 62 0.21 1.91 14.28
CA ARG A 62 -0.93 2.66 13.73
C ARG A 62 -0.54 4.09 13.48
N PHE A 63 -0.95 4.59 12.31
CA PHE A 63 -0.74 5.97 11.90
C PHE A 63 -2.07 6.60 11.52
N ASN A 64 -2.42 7.71 12.18
CA ASN A 64 -3.62 8.45 11.84
C ASN A 64 -3.27 9.50 10.80
N ILE A 65 -3.95 9.45 9.66
CA ILE A 65 -3.66 10.29 8.51
C ILE A 65 -4.88 11.17 8.26
N SER A 66 -4.74 12.47 8.45
CA SER A 66 -5.80 13.45 8.22
C SER A 66 -5.39 14.55 7.25
N GLU A 67 -4.15 14.57 6.83
CA GLU A 67 -3.60 15.53 5.89
C GLU A 67 -3.05 14.83 4.66
N GLU A 68 -2.93 15.55 3.57
CA GLU A 68 -2.30 15.04 2.37
C GLU A 68 -0.87 14.59 2.68
N CYS A 69 -0.55 13.35 2.38
CA CYS A 69 0.78 12.82 2.61
C CYS A 69 1.06 11.57 1.78
N PHE A 70 2.33 11.27 1.66
CA PHE A 70 2.81 10.02 1.08
C PHE A 70 3.26 9.08 2.18
N TYR A 71 3.10 7.78 1.94
CA TYR A 71 3.60 6.76 2.84
C TYR A 71 4.20 5.61 2.04
N PHE A 72 5.37 5.15 2.46
CA PHE A 72 6.10 4.12 1.75
C PHE A 72 5.99 2.79 2.51
N ILE A 73 5.52 1.75 1.83
CA ILE A 73 5.41 0.40 2.39
C ILE A 73 6.53 -0.44 1.80
N ASN A 74 7.37 -0.99 2.66
CA ASN A 74 8.48 -1.86 2.25
C ASN A 74 7.99 -3.27 1.95
N PRO A 75 8.73 -4.03 1.12
CA PRO A 75 8.40 -5.43 0.88
C PRO A 75 8.25 -6.21 2.19
N GLY A 76 7.22 -7.04 2.26
CA GLY A 76 6.97 -7.90 3.40
C GLY A 76 6.29 -7.24 4.60
N GLU A 77 6.07 -5.94 4.57
CA GLU A 77 5.37 -5.27 5.67
C GLU A 77 3.87 -5.56 5.63
N LEU A 78 3.36 -6.10 6.73
CA LEU A 78 1.93 -6.34 6.88
C LEU A 78 1.22 -5.01 7.08
N HIS A 79 0.27 -4.69 6.23
CA HIS A 79 -0.38 -3.39 6.29
C HIS A 79 -1.87 -3.48 5.98
N SER A 80 -2.60 -2.49 6.47
CA SER A 80 -4.03 -2.32 6.23
C SER A 80 -4.37 -0.83 6.26
N ILE A 81 -5.48 -0.49 5.61
CA ILE A 81 -6.00 0.87 5.60
C ILE A 81 -7.47 0.82 6.01
N SER A 82 -7.84 1.60 7.00
CA SER A 82 -9.23 1.79 7.38
C SER A 82 -9.59 3.27 7.34
N VAL A 83 -10.87 3.54 7.21
CA VAL A 83 -11.43 4.89 7.17
C VAL A 83 -12.19 5.12 8.46
N GLU A 84 -11.86 6.20 9.15
CA GLU A 84 -12.35 6.46 10.50
C GLU A 84 -13.73 7.14 10.51
N LYS A 85 -14.09 7.83 9.44
CA LYS A 85 -15.34 8.57 9.36
C LYS A 85 -16.02 8.37 8.02
N ASN A 86 -17.34 8.48 8.02
CA ASN A 86 -18.09 8.60 6.78
C ASN A 86 -17.72 9.91 6.08
N GLY A 87 -17.69 9.88 4.76
CA GLY A 87 -17.33 11.02 3.93
C GLY A 87 -16.50 10.58 2.74
N GLY A 88 -16.11 11.51 1.91
CA GLY A 88 -15.28 11.18 0.74
C GLY A 88 -13.83 10.97 1.14
N CYS A 89 -13.29 9.79 0.84
CA CYS A 89 -11.89 9.45 1.08
C CYS A 89 -11.29 8.88 -0.18
N VAL A 90 -10.08 9.35 -0.54
CA VAL A 90 -9.38 8.88 -1.73
C VAL A 90 -7.94 8.56 -1.38
N GLU A 91 -7.51 7.38 -1.78
CA GLU A 91 -6.14 6.91 -1.63
C GLU A 91 -5.65 6.40 -2.98
N ASN A 92 -4.44 6.74 -3.35
CA ASN A 92 -3.79 6.28 -4.56
C ASN A 92 -2.56 5.44 -4.18
N ALA A 93 -2.31 4.40 -4.94
CA ALA A 93 -1.17 3.53 -4.69
C ALA A 93 -0.43 3.23 -5.97
N VAL A 94 0.90 3.22 -5.86
CA VAL A 94 1.78 2.69 -6.88
C VAL A 94 2.46 1.47 -6.30
N VAL A 95 2.27 0.32 -6.91
CA VAL A 95 2.87 -0.93 -6.47
C VAL A 95 3.84 -1.39 -7.54
N PHE A 96 5.09 -1.61 -7.17
CA PHE A 96 6.11 -2.01 -8.14
C PHE A 96 7.12 -2.98 -7.54
N HIS A 97 7.66 -3.83 -8.39
CA HIS A 97 8.71 -4.76 -7.99
C HIS A 97 10.05 -4.04 -7.89
N MET A 98 10.86 -4.42 -6.91
CA MET A 98 12.18 -3.82 -6.70
C MET A 98 13.09 -3.89 -7.92
N ASP A 99 12.89 -4.88 -8.76
CA ASP A 99 13.68 -5.03 -9.99
C ASP A 99 13.52 -3.84 -10.94
N MET A 100 12.42 -3.10 -10.84
CA MET A 100 12.24 -1.89 -11.65
C MET A 100 13.26 -0.81 -11.31
N LEU A 101 13.64 -0.71 -10.05
CA LEU A 101 14.67 0.25 -9.63
C LEU A 101 16.03 -0.12 -10.20
N SER A 102 16.35 -1.40 -10.23
CA SER A 102 17.59 -1.87 -10.83
C SER A 102 17.66 -1.56 -12.32
N LEU A 103 16.58 -1.77 -13.04
CA LEU A 103 16.49 -1.43 -14.46
C LEU A 103 16.64 0.07 -14.68
N SER A 104 16.03 0.87 -13.83
CA SER A 104 16.16 2.33 -13.90
C SER A 104 17.59 2.78 -13.69
N LEU A 105 18.30 2.18 -12.75
CA LEU A 105 19.70 2.52 -12.46
C LEU A 105 20.64 2.16 -13.60
N ILE A 106 20.36 1.11 -14.35
CA ILE A 106 21.17 0.69 -15.50
C ILE A 106 21.12 1.72 -16.64
N HIS A 107 20.02 2.45 -16.75
CA HIS A 107 19.80 3.41 -17.82
C HIS A 107 20.19 4.84 -17.47
N ILE A 108 20.70 5.04 -16.29
CA ILE A 108 21.25 6.32 -15.87
C ILE A 108 22.71 6.42 -16.29
#